data_2d113384b9f01d28b88ccb6b2db2f598
#
_entry.id   2d113384b9f01d28b88ccb6b2db2f598
#
_cell.length_a   1.000
_cell.length_b   1.000
_cell.length_c   1.000
_cell.angle_alpha   90.00
_cell.angle_beta   90.00
_cell.angle_gamma   90.00
#
_symmetry.space_group_name_H-M   'P 1'
#
loop_
_entity.id
_entity.type
_entity.pdbx_description
1 polymer ?
#
loop_
_entity_poly.entity_id
_entity_poly.type
_entity_poly.pdbx_seq_one_letter_code
_entity_poly.pdbx_strand_id
1 'polypeptide(L)'
;MGLTVRTPTGSQMVQALTPKAQRWRIRRGDENWTETHYDVREIWLGHERGAEWKDRKGNRLMLAKPTAFCPALDKEHAKKEDIVAAMDDSAEAFKDPTDETLTRWAGEFSGKDLGSSALASDEVSPLASVRLVDLGSDSRCAAFFKVAAGSWYYVQFDLAQAAKPKDRETLLRQFLKSVGVGKAKPAGGGIVMEGRWMTVDVPGYRFKTDLSRSQGQAFIKNTGRLMEAMQAAYRRYVPPQKELGVSTVRVFATREGYNDYMKGATGESGDRSIGLWSPSHEELLILDMGNSARNETLKTMRHEAFHQYLFYATGNGRHAMWFNEGHACFFENISYDAKKNYVRIWDDPKDRRPAAVARDPERYAKLAKDVLFLSHEEFYEGTLQEVNERYSAAWAVVYFLEKGVPSFKEFAEYAGVLQAYLAAMKDG
;
A
#
# COMPACT_ATOMS: atom_id res chain seq x y z
N MET A 1 3.66 -1.97 -16.14
CA MET A 1 2.75 -2.23 -17.28
C MET A 1 1.45 -2.77 -16.72
N GLY A 2 0.29 -2.21 -17.13
CA GLY A 2 -1.02 -2.67 -16.65
C GLY A 2 -1.54 -3.85 -17.45
N LEU A 3 -2.23 -4.77 -16.79
CA LEU A 3 -2.95 -5.88 -17.40
C LEU A 3 -4.35 -5.41 -17.83
N THR A 4 -4.73 -5.66 -19.07
CA THR A 4 -6.09 -5.41 -19.57
C THR A 4 -6.78 -6.74 -19.79
N VAL A 5 -8.00 -6.88 -19.28
CA VAL A 5 -8.79 -8.09 -19.42
C VAL A 5 -10.24 -7.77 -19.77
N ARG A 6 -10.94 -8.68 -20.41
CA ARG A 6 -12.39 -8.59 -20.60
C ARG A 6 -13.09 -9.24 -19.42
N THR A 7 -13.91 -8.46 -18.75
CA THR A 7 -14.71 -8.90 -17.60
C THR A 7 -16.17 -9.12 -18.02
N PRO A 8 -17.02 -9.72 -17.17
CA PRO A 8 -18.46 -9.83 -17.43
C PRO A 8 -19.17 -8.49 -17.66
N THR A 9 -18.56 -7.38 -17.21
CA THR A 9 -19.09 -6.01 -17.35
C THR A 9 -18.43 -5.22 -18.48
N GLY A 10 -17.57 -5.85 -19.27
CA GLY A 10 -16.86 -5.22 -20.40
C GLY A 10 -15.33 -5.31 -20.27
N SER A 11 -14.61 -4.67 -21.18
CA SER A 11 -13.14 -4.62 -21.12
C SER A 11 -12.69 -3.61 -20.08
N GLN A 12 -11.87 -4.07 -19.15
CA GLN A 12 -11.31 -3.22 -18.09
C GLN A 12 -9.79 -3.39 -18.02
N MET A 13 -9.12 -2.29 -17.69
CA MET A 13 -7.71 -2.34 -17.33
C MET A 13 -7.61 -2.76 -15.88
N VAL A 14 -6.97 -3.89 -15.62
CA VAL A 14 -6.60 -4.30 -14.28
C VAL A 14 -5.33 -3.52 -13.96
N GLN A 15 -5.45 -2.53 -13.11
CA GLN A 15 -4.28 -1.91 -12.52
C GLN A 15 -3.53 -2.99 -11.73
N ALA A 16 -2.20 -2.91 -11.72
CA ALA A 16 -1.35 -3.94 -11.17
C ALA A 16 -1.94 -4.52 -9.89
N LEU A 17 -2.24 -5.83 -9.92
CA LEU A 17 -2.56 -6.57 -8.71
C LEU A 17 -1.28 -6.55 -7.87
N THR A 18 -1.20 -5.61 -6.94
CA THR A 18 -0.16 -5.58 -5.93
C THR A 18 -0.48 -6.69 -4.94
N PRO A 19 0.44 -7.62 -4.68
CA PRO A 19 0.28 -8.50 -3.54
C PRO A 19 0.19 -7.61 -2.31
N LYS A 20 -0.92 -7.64 -1.59
CA LYS A 20 -1.00 -7.03 -0.27
C LYS A 20 -0.10 -7.79 0.68
N ALA A 21 0.30 -7.08 1.73
CA ALA A 21 1.21 -7.48 2.75
C ALA A 21 1.26 -8.99 2.99
N GLN A 22 2.45 -9.53 2.84
CA GLN A 22 2.79 -10.89 3.20
C GLN A 22 2.39 -11.12 4.66
N ARG A 23 1.34 -11.89 4.91
CA ARG A 23 0.95 -12.26 6.27
C ARG A 23 1.77 -13.46 6.69
N TRP A 24 2.76 -13.23 7.52
CA TRP A 24 3.48 -14.27 8.22
C TRP A 24 2.65 -14.74 9.42
N ARG A 25 2.27 -16.02 9.46
CA ARG A 25 1.84 -16.66 10.70
C ARG A 25 3.04 -17.33 11.33
N ILE A 26 3.73 -16.59 12.17
CA ILE A 26 4.72 -17.16 13.08
C ILE A 26 3.95 -17.56 14.34
N ARG A 27 3.82 -18.86 14.64
CA ARG A 27 3.36 -19.31 15.95
C ARG A 27 4.56 -19.21 16.90
N ARG A 28 4.42 -18.42 17.95
CA ARG A 28 5.31 -18.54 19.11
C ARG A 28 5.03 -19.89 19.76
N GLY A 29 6.08 -20.69 20.02
CA GLY A 29 6.05 -21.83 20.90
C GLY A 29 5.92 -21.37 22.36
N ASP A 30 5.72 -22.35 23.27
CA ASP A 30 5.46 -22.13 24.68
C ASP A 30 6.43 -21.16 25.39
N GLU A 31 6.01 -20.64 26.55
CA GLU A 31 6.54 -19.50 27.32
C GLU A 31 8.05 -19.57 27.76
N ASN A 32 8.79 -20.62 27.38
CA ASN A 32 10.20 -20.78 27.73
C ASN A 32 11.20 -20.47 26.59
N TRP A 33 10.78 -19.78 25.55
CA TRP A 33 11.62 -19.50 24.40
C TRP A 33 12.53 -18.30 24.63
N THR A 34 13.83 -18.53 24.42
CA THR A 34 14.75 -17.39 24.24
C THR A 34 14.39 -16.62 23.00
N GLU A 35 14.50 -15.30 23.04
CA GLU A 35 14.05 -14.34 22.03
C GLU A 35 14.55 -14.58 20.57
N THR A 36 15.36 -15.60 20.36
CA THR A 36 16.08 -15.89 19.11
C THR A 36 15.54 -17.06 18.29
N HIS A 37 14.52 -17.78 18.76
CA HIS A 37 14.00 -18.96 18.06
C HIS A 37 12.48 -18.89 17.90
N TYR A 38 12.00 -19.30 16.72
CA TYR A 38 10.59 -19.31 16.36
C TYR A 38 10.16 -20.73 15.97
N ASP A 39 9.03 -21.20 16.50
CA ASP A 39 8.36 -22.40 15.98
C ASP A 39 7.59 -22.03 14.73
N VAL A 40 8.17 -22.34 13.59
CA VAL A 40 7.59 -22.02 12.28
C VAL A 40 6.95 -23.30 11.75
N ARG A 41 5.69 -23.53 12.10
CA ARG A 41 4.91 -24.67 11.58
C ARG A 41 4.39 -24.43 10.18
N GLU A 42 4.18 -23.16 9.83
CA GLU A 42 3.63 -22.79 8.53
C GLU A 42 3.96 -21.34 8.21
N ILE A 43 4.76 -21.09 7.20
CA ILE A 43 4.91 -19.74 6.64
C ILE A 43 3.97 -19.64 5.46
N TRP A 44 2.87 -18.95 5.68
CA TRP A 44 1.92 -18.63 4.63
C TRP A 44 2.25 -17.27 4.04
N LEU A 45 2.66 -17.28 2.80
CA LEU A 45 2.62 -16.09 1.96
C LEU A 45 1.23 -16.08 1.31
N GLY A 46 0.27 -15.44 1.98
CA GLY A 46 -1.10 -15.39 1.50
C GLY A 46 -1.17 -14.67 0.16
N HIS A 47 -1.85 -15.29 -0.81
CA HIS A 47 -2.30 -14.57 -1.98
C HIS A 47 -3.50 -13.71 -1.58
N GLU A 48 -3.53 -12.47 -2.02
CA GLU A 48 -4.77 -11.74 -2.01
C GLU A 48 -5.63 -12.15 -3.18
N ARG A 49 -6.91 -12.28 -2.89
CA ARG A 49 -7.92 -12.23 -3.93
C ARG A 49 -7.68 -10.96 -4.73
N GLY A 50 -7.28 -11.15 -5.99
CA GLY A 50 -7.22 -10.07 -6.94
C GLY A 50 -8.59 -9.47 -7.20
N ALA A 51 -8.74 -8.78 -8.30
CA ALA A 51 -10.02 -8.23 -8.68
C ALA A 51 -11.07 -9.33 -8.85
N GLU A 52 -12.27 -9.09 -8.33
CA GLU A 52 -13.43 -9.97 -8.46
C GLU A 52 -14.57 -9.20 -9.13
N TRP A 53 -15.24 -9.85 -10.09
CA TRP A 53 -16.39 -9.32 -10.81
C TRP A 53 -17.54 -10.32 -10.75
N LYS A 54 -18.75 -9.81 -10.66
CA LYS A 54 -19.97 -10.60 -10.67
C LYS A 54 -20.94 -10.04 -11.71
N ASP A 55 -21.48 -10.89 -12.56
CA ASP A 55 -22.52 -10.49 -13.48
C ASP A 55 -23.93 -10.61 -12.85
N ARG A 56 -24.96 -10.15 -13.61
CA ARG A 56 -26.36 -10.21 -13.17
C ARG A 56 -26.92 -11.64 -13.06
N LYS A 57 -26.27 -12.62 -13.69
CA LYS A 57 -26.65 -14.03 -13.65
C LYS A 57 -26.01 -14.77 -12.47
N GLY A 58 -25.16 -14.11 -11.71
CA GLY A 58 -24.47 -14.70 -10.58
C GLY A 58 -23.13 -15.34 -10.91
N ASN A 59 -22.67 -15.29 -12.18
CA ASN A 59 -21.34 -15.74 -12.54
C ASN A 59 -20.30 -14.81 -11.92
N ARG A 60 -19.20 -15.38 -11.42
CA ARG A 60 -18.07 -14.64 -10.86
C ARG A 60 -16.82 -14.89 -11.67
N LEU A 61 -15.99 -13.86 -11.82
CA LEU A 61 -14.63 -13.91 -12.31
C LEU A 61 -13.72 -13.43 -11.21
N MET A 62 -12.75 -14.25 -10.84
CA MET A 62 -11.67 -13.87 -9.92
C MET A 62 -10.36 -13.86 -10.68
N LEU A 63 -9.59 -12.79 -10.52
CA LEU A 63 -8.23 -12.70 -11.02
C LEU A 63 -7.31 -12.45 -9.82
N ALA A 64 -6.29 -13.27 -9.64
CA ALA A 64 -5.32 -13.14 -8.56
C ALA A 64 -3.89 -13.16 -9.12
N LYS A 65 -2.98 -12.55 -8.40
CA LYS A 65 -1.55 -12.71 -8.61
C LYS A 65 -1.04 -13.66 -7.52
N PRO A 66 -0.63 -14.90 -7.86
CA PRO A 66 -0.05 -15.79 -6.88
C PRO A 66 1.16 -15.14 -6.24
N THR A 67 1.31 -15.30 -4.94
CA THR A 67 2.48 -14.88 -4.18
C THR A 67 3.35 -16.08 -3.86
N ALA A 68 4.64 -15.87 -3.67
CA ALA A 68 5.57 -16.95 -3.41
C ALA A 68 5.15 -17.77 -2.18
N PHE A 69 5.32 -19.07 -2.27
CA PHE A 69 5.12 -20.02 -1.20
C PHE A 69 6.49 -20.49 -0.71
N CYS A 70 6.75 -20.48 0.58
CA CYS A 70 7.98 -21.00 1.15
C CYS A 70 7.76 -22.37 1.81
N PRO A 71 8.05 -23.46 1.11
CA PRO A 71 7.89 -24.81 1.67
C PRO A 71 9.01 -25.23 2.62
N ALA A 72 10.10 -24.46 2.69
CA ALA A 72 11.34 -24.92 3.28
C ALA A 72 11.44 -24.74 4.82
N LEU A 73 10.45 -24.16 5.45
CA LEU A 73 10.50 -23.79 6.86
C LEU A 73 9.49 -24.56 7.72
N ASP A 74 9.29 -25.83 7.46
CA ASP A 74 8.74 -26.75 8.47
C ASP A 74 9.88 -27.13 9.45
N LYS A 75 10.42 -26.12 10.15
CA LYS A 75 11.48 -26.29 11.15
C LYS A 75 10.96 -25.86 12.51
N GLU A 76 10.92 -26.82 13.44
CA GLU A 76 10.97 -26.49 14.86
C GLU A 76 12.28 -25.72 15.12
N HIS A 77 12.17 -24.55 15.78
CA HIS A 77 13.32 -23.70 16.15
C HIS A 77 14.06 -22.97 15.00
N ALA A 78 13.33 -22.46 13.98
CA ALA A 78 13.93 -21.61 12.95
C ALA A 78 14.50 -20.31 13.53
N LYS A 79 15.71 -19.94 13.13
CA LYS A 79 16.30 -18.64 13.45
C LYS A 79 15.76 -17.57 12.50
N LYS A 80 15.89 -16.30 12.89
CA LYS A 80 15.46 -15.16 12.06
C LYS A 80 16.15 -15.18 10.69
N GLU A 81 17.41 -15.58 10.65
CA GLU A 81 18.22 -15.68 9.43
C GLU A 81 17.68 -16.76 8.48
N ASP A 82 17.23 -17.91 9.01
CA ASP A 82 16.61 -18.99 8.21
C ASP A 82 15.29 -18.50 7.57
N ILE A 83 14.53 -17.68 8.31
CA ILE A 83 13.28 -17.08 7.83
C ILE A 83 13.57 -16.10 6.68
N VAL A 84 14.57 -15.23 6.86
CA VAL A 84 14.97 -14.25 5.84
C VAL A 84 15.50 -14.96 4.59
N ALA A 85 16.38 -15.94 4.73
CA ALA A 85 16.91 -16.71 3.61
C ALA A 85 15.78 -17.40 2.79
N ALA A 86 14.84 -18.02 3.49
CA ALA A 86 13.70 -18.64 2.83
C ALA A 86 12.75 -17.63 2.17
N MET A 87 12.68 -16.38 2.66
CA MET A 87 11.97 -15.28 1.99
C MET A 87 12.62 -14.93 0.67
N ASP A 88 13.94 -14.80 0.66
CA ASP A 88 14.70 -14.43 -0.52
C ASP A 88 14.63 -15.56 -1.57
N ASP A 89 14.78 -16.82 -1.18
CA ASP A 89 14.61 -17.99 -2.04
C ASP A 89 13.20 -18.06 -2.63
N SER A 90 12.18 -17.74 -1.83
CA SER A 90 10.79 -17.70 -2.29
C SER A 90 10.54 -16.56 -3.27
N ALA A 91 11.15 -15.40 -3.06
CA ALA A 91 11.03 -14.26 -3.96
C ALA A 91 11.67 -14.55 -5.31
N GLU A 92 12.77 -15.30 -5.35
CA GLU A 92 13.44 -15.74 -6.57
C GLU A 92 12.62 -16.81 -7.30
N ALA A 93 12.12 -17.84 -6.61
CA ALA A 93 11.23 -18.86 -7.14
C ALA A 93 9.93 -18.28 -7.72
N PHE A 94 9.49 -17.11 -7.20
CA PHE A 94 8.31 -16.42 -7.71
C PHE A 94 8.52 -15.78 -9.09
N LYS A 95 9.73 -15.39 -9.44
CA LYS A 95 10.04 -14.80 -10.76
C LYS A 95 9.91 -15.85 -11.86
N ASP A 96 10.33 -17.08 -11.58
CA ASP A 96 10.23 -18.21 -12.50
C ASP A 96 9.85 -19.50 -11.77
N PRO A 97 8.57 -19.66 -11.41
CA PRO A 97 8.10 -20.78 -10.61
C PRO A 97 8.28 -22.13 -11.34
N THR A 98 8.76 -23.10 -10.59
CA THR A 98 8.86 -24.49 -11.04
C THR A 98 7.46 -25.13 -11.17
N ASP A 99 7.39 -26.28 -11.84
CA ASP A 99 6.16 -27.09 -11.92
C ASP A 99 5.64 -27.47 -10.52
N GLU A 100 6.54 -27.72 -9.57
CA GLU A 100 6.18 -28.01 -8.19
C GLU A 100 5.53 -26.78 -7.51
N THR A 101 6.08 -25.58 -7.71
CA THR A 101 5.50 -24.35 -7.20
C THR A 101 4.11 -24.11 -7.78
N LEU A 102 3.92 -24.30 -9.09
CA LEU A 102 2.62 -24.13 -9.75
C LEU A 102 1.60 -25.17 -9.26
N THR A 103 2.02 -26.42 -9.05
CA THR A 103 1.17 -27.47 -8.47
C THR A 103 0.72 -27.11 -7.05
N ARG A 104 1.61 -26.58 -6.23
CA ARG A 104 1.27 -26.09 -4.87
C ARG A 104 0.30 -24.92 -4.92
N TRP A 105 0.53 -23.94 -5.79
CA TRP A 105 -0.42 -22.83 -5.98
C TRP A 105 -1.81 -23.31 -6.38
N ALA A 106 -1.91 -24.32 -7.25
CA ALA A 106 -3.20 -24.91 -7.57
C ALA A 106 -3.90 -25.48 -6.33
N GLY A 107 -3.16 -26.15 -5.44
CA GLY A 107 -3.67 -26.67 -4.16
C GLY A 107 -4.22 -25.56 -3.24
N GLU A 108 -3.56 -24.39 -3.22
CA GLU A 108 -4.02 -23.20 -2.46
C GLU A 108 -5.40 -22.71 -2.90
N PHE A 109 -5.71 -22.86 -4.19
CA PHE A 109 -7.03 -22.54 -4.74
C PHE A 109 -7.99 -23.74 -4.70
N SER A 110 -7.66 -24.78 -3.93
CA SER A 110 -8.41 -26.03 -3.85
C SER A 110 -8.55 -26.72 -5.21
N GLY A 111 -7.52 -26.66 -6.02
CA GLY A 111 -7.45 -27.21 -7.37
C GLY A 111 -6.26 -28.14 -7.57
N LYS A 112 -6.27 -28.85 -8.70
CA LYS A 112 -5.17 -29.67 -9.19
C LYS A 112 -4.64 -29.09 -10.48
N ASP A 113 -3.33 -28.87 -10.55
CA ASP A 113 -2.65 -28.45 -11.77
C ASP A 113 -2.70 -29.58 -12.81
N LEU A 114 -3.19 -29.29 -14.01
CA LEU A 114 -3.27 -30.22 -15.14
C LEU A 114 -2.09 -30.08 -16.11
N GLY A 115 -1.14 -29.22 -15.80
CA GLY A 115 0.02 -28.95 -16.63
C GLY A 115 -0.21 -27.93 -17.75
N SER A 116 0.79 -27.80 -18.62
CA SER A 116 0.77 -26.83 -19.71
C SER A 116 -0.34 -27.11 -20.70
N SER A 117 -1.03 -26.08 -21.16
CA SER A 117 -2.12 -26.16 -22.12
C SER A 117 -1.74 -25.52 -23.45
N ALA A 118 -2.17 -26.12 -24.53
CA ALA A 118 -2.08 -25.58 -25.90
C ALA A 118 -2.86 -24.25 -26.07
N LEU A 119 -3.63 -23.83 -25.07
CA LEU A 119 -4.27 -22.51 -25.08
C LEU A 119 -3.29 -21.34 -25.21
N ALA A 120 -1.99 -21.57 -24.94
CA ALA A 120 -0.94 -20.58 -25.12
C ALA A 120 -0.38 -20.53 -26.55
N SER A 121 -0.55 -21.58 -27.35
CA SER A 121 0.09 -21.71 -28.66
C SER A 121 -0.64 -21.09 -29.83
N ASP A 122 -1.91 -20.75 -29.66
CA ASP A 122 -2.71 -20.14 -30.71
C ASP A 122 -2.63 -18.60 -30.63
N GLU A 123 -1.68 -17.96 -31.33
CA GLU A 123 -1.64 -16.53 -31.69
C GLU A 123 -2.01 -15.51 -30.61
N VAL A 124 -1.99 -15.87 -29.33
CA VAL A 124 -2.45 -15.03 -28.24
C VAL A 124 -1.26 -14.32 -27.60
N SER A 125 -0.66 -13.39 -28.34
CA SER A 125 0.16 -12.36 -27.68
C SER A 125 -0.73 -11.58 -26.72
N PRO A 126 -0.37 -11.41 -25.45
CA PRO A 126 0.96 -11.38 -24.84
C PRO A 126 1.25 -12.54 -23.86
N LEU A 127 0.61 -13.69 -23.99
CA LEU A 127 0.80 -14.78 -23.04
C LEU A 127 2.02 -15.64 -23.40
N ALA A 128 2.88 -15.89 -22.42
CA ALA A 128 4.04 -16.75 -22.58
C ALA A 128 3.75 -18.21 -22.17
N SER A 129 2.79 -18.44 -21.29
CA SER A 129 2.41 -19.78 -20.83
C SER A 129 1.00 -19.79 -20.25
N VAL A 130 0.31 -20.93 -20.35
CA VAL A 130 -0.99 -21.20 -19.71
C VAL A 130 -0.98 -22.61 -19.11
N ARG A 131 -1.50 -22.75 -17.89
CA ARG A 131 -1.71 -24.05 -17.21
C ARG A 131 -3.14 -24.12 -16.70
N LEU A 132 -3.84 -25.19 -17.03
CA LEU A 132 -5.21 -25.41 -16.56
C LEU A 132 -5.20 -25.92 -15.13
N VAL A 133 -6.22 -25.54 -14.36
CA VAL A 133 -6.44 -26.01 -12.99
C VAL A 133 -7.80 -26.67 -12.89
N ASP A 134 -7.82 -27.94 -12.47
CA ASP A 134 -9.04 -28.67 -12.16
C ASP A 134 -9.49 -28.35 -10.73
N LEU A 135 -10.66 -27.77 -10.59
CA LEU A 135 -11.27 -27.42 -9.31
C LEU A 135 -12.28 -28.48 -8.82
N GLY A 136 -12.34 -29.63 -9.47
CA GLY A 136 -13.26 -30.71 -9.09
C GLY A 136 -14.75 -30.32 -9.16
N SER A 137 -15.12 -29.39 -10.04
CA SER A 137 -16.48 -28.84 -10.10
C SER A 137 -16.91 -28.50 -11.53
N ASP A 138 -18.14 -28.89 -11.89
CA ASP A 138 -18.73 -28.56 -13.19
C ASP A 138 -19.16 -27.11 -13.34
N SER A 139 -19.22 -26.37 -12.25
CA SER A 139 -19.54 -24.94 -12.24
C SER A 139 -18.33 -24.04 -12.11
N ARG A 140 -17.11 -24.59 -12.08
CA ARG A 140 -15.87 -23.80 -11.95
C ARG A 140 -14.85 -24.16 -13.01
N CYS A 141 -14.07 -23.17 -13.42
CA CYS A 141 -12.88 -23.40 -14.27
C CYS A 141 -11.80 -22.37 -13.93
N ALA A 142 -10.55 -22.78 -13.99
CA ALA A 142 -9.43 -21.94 -13.63
C ALA A 142 -8.18 -22.24 -14.48
N ALA A 143 -7.30 -21.24 -14.54
CA ALA A 143 -5.99 -21.37 -15.16
C ALA A 143 -4.97 -20.46 -14.51
N PHE A 144 -3.71 -20.87 -14.50
CA PHE A 144 -2.58 -19.97 -14.39
C PHE A 144 -2.16 -19.51 -15.78
N PHE A 145 -1.73 -18.26 -15.89
CA PHE A 145 -1.15 -17.76 -17.12
C PHE A 145 0.01 -16.80 -16.83
N LYS A 146 1.05 -16.88 -17.65
CA LYS A 146 2.22 -15.99 -17.60
C LYS A 146 2.12 -14.98 -18.72
N VAL A 147 2.25 -13.70 -18.41
CA VAL A 147 2.39 -12.65 -19.42
C VAL A 147 3.84 -12.52 -19.86
N ALA A 148 4.07 -12.08 -21.10
CA ALA A 148 5.43 -11.94 -21.67
C ALA A 148 6.37 -11.05 -20.81
N ALA A 149 5.82 -10.14 -20.00
CA ALA A 149 6.57 -9.32 -19.05
C ALA A 149 7.03 -10.07 -17.78
N GLY A 150 6.77 -11.37 -17.66
CA GLY A 150 7.33 -12.22 -16.61
C GLY A 150 6.44 -12.50 -15.40
N SER A 151 5.26 -11.89 -15.28
CA SER A 151 4.36 -12.14 -14.14
C SER A 151 3.37 -13.26 -14.41
N TRP A 152 3.17 -14.11 -13.39
CA TRP A 152 2.12 -15.11 -13.36
C TRP A 152 0.84 -14.57 -12.73
N TYR A 153 -0.30 -15.03 -13.23
CA TYR A 153 -1.64 -14.72 -12.75
C TYR A 153 -2.47 -15.99 -12.66
N TYR A 154 -3.47 -15.96 -11.78
CA TYR A 154 -4.48 -16.99 -11.65
C TYR A 154 -5.84 -16.40 -12.02
N VAL A 155 -6.61 -17.09 -12.85
CA VAL A 155 -7.99 -16.73 -13.18
C VAL A 155 -8.91 -17.88 -12.81
N GLN A 156 -10.04 -17.56 -12.19
CA GLN A 156 -11.10 -18.50 -11.87
C GLN A 156 -12.46 -17.94 -12.26
N PHE A 157 -13.27 -18.77 -12.88
CA PHE A 157 -14.68 -18.53 -13.10
C PHE A 157 -15.50 -19.43 -12.19
N ASP A 158 -16.42 -18.85 -11.43
CA ASP A 158 -17.48 -19.53 -10.72
C ASP A 158 -18.79 -19.25 -11.48
N LEU A 159 -19.37 -20.27 -12.07
CA LEU A 159 -20.58 -20.18 -12.86
C LEU A 159 -21.82 -20.40 -11.97
N ALA A 160 -22.87 -19.66 -12.22
CA ALA A 160 -24.14 -19.81 -11.48
C ALA A 160 -24.78 -21.17 -11.72
N GLN A 161 -24.43 -21.85 -12.82
CA GLN A 161 -24.91 -23.19 -13.17
C GLN A 161 -23.75 -24.03 -13.70
N ALA A 162 -23.88 -25.37 -13.57
CA ALA A 162 -22.95 -26.32 -14.16
C ALA A 162 -22.87 -26.16 -15.69
N ALA A 163 -21.65 -26.26 -16.23
CA ALA A 163 -21.40 -26.14 -17.65
C ALA A 163 -20.57 -27.33 -18.15
N LYS A 164 -20.77 -27.69 -19.44
CA LYS A 164 -19.97 -28.74 -20.07
C LYS A 164 -18.49 -28.40 -20.11
N PRO A 165 -17.57 -29.34 -20.03
CA PRO A 165 -16.13 -29.10 -20.08
C PRO A 165 -15.72 -28.20 -21.26
N LYS A 166 -16.27 -28.41 -22.46
CA LYS A 166 -16.00 -27.60 -23.65
C LYS A 166 -16.42 -26.13 -23.49
N ASP A 167 -17.53 -25.87 -22.79
CA ASP A 167 -18.03 -24.53 -22.60
C ASP A 167 -17.15 -23.79 -21.57
N ARG A 168 -16.70 -24.48 -20.54
CA ARG A 168 -15.74 -23.96 -19.53
C ARG A 168 -14.40 -23.62 -20.16
N GLU A 169 -13.87 -24.51 -21.01
CA GLU A 169 -12.64 -24.26 -21.77
C GLU A 169 -12.80 -23.06 -22.73
N THR A 170 -13.93 -22.97 -23.41
CA THR A 170 -14.24 -21.86 -24.32
C THR A 170 -14.25 -20.53 -23.55
N LEU A 171 -14.81 -20.53 -22.34
CA LEU A 171 -14.84 -19.34 -21.47
C LEU A 171 -13.42 -18.89 -21.08
N LEU A 172 -12.58 -19.83 -20.62
CA LEU A 172 -11.18 -19.57 -20.30
C LEU A 172 -10.43 -19.06 -21.55
N ARG A 173 -10.60 -19.69 -22.70
CA ARG A 173 -9.98 -19.28 -23.96
C ARG A 173 -10.38 -17.85 -24.35
N GLN A 174 -11.66 -17.50 -24.23
CA GLN A 174 -12.14 -16.14 -24.53
C GLN A 174 -11.54 -15.10 -23.57
N PHE A 175 -11.44 -15.43 -22.27
CA PHE A 175 -10.79 -14.58 -21.31
C PHE A 175 -9.30 -14.39 -21.65
N LEU A 176 -8.57 -15.48 -21.84
CA LEU A 176 -7.13 -15.44 -22.13
C LEU A 176 -6.83 -14.66 -23.41
N LYS A 177 -7.67 -14.79 -24.47
CA LYS A 177 -7.59 -13.97 -25.69
C LYS A 177 -7.84 -12.48 -25.45
N SER A 178 -8.51 -12.13 -24.38
CA SER A 178 -8.79 -10.73 -24.01
C SER A 178 -7.67 -10.09 -23.19
N VAL A 179 -6.70 -10.87 -22.72
CA VAL A 179 -5.57 -10.38 -21.95
C VAL A 179 -4.69 -9.50 -22.82
N GLY A 180 -4.45 -8.28 -22.39
CA GLY A 180 -3.55 -7.34 -23.03
C GLY A 180 -2.54 -6.79 -22.03
N VAL A 181 -1.35 -6.43 -22.49
CA VAL A 181 -0.33 -5.74 -21.71
C VAL A 181 -0.10 -4.37 -22.33
N GLY A 182 -0.48 -3.32 -21.62
CA GLY A 182 -0.35 -1.95 -22.09
C GLY A 182 0.33 -1.06 -21.07
N LYS A 183 0.81 0.11 -21.51
CA LYS A 183 1.08 1.19 -20.56
C LYS A 183 -0.25 1.50 -19.88
N ALA A 184 -0.30 1.44 -18.54
CA ALA A 184 -1.44 1.92 -17.81
C ALA A 184 -1.71 3.37 -18.26
N LYS A 185 -2.72 3.58 -19.10
CA LYS A 185 -3.32 4.91 -19.14
C LYS A 185 -3.82 5.14 -17.73
N PRO A 186 -3.54 6.28 -17.09
CA PRO A 186 -4.24 6.62 -15.88
C PRO A 186 -5.71 6.40 -16.20
N ALA A 187 -6.37 5.52 -15.45
CA ALA A 187 -7.77 5.20 -15.68
C ALA A 187 -8.49 6.53 -15.66
N GLY A 188 -9.00 6.94 -16.82
CA GLY A 188 -9.78 8.16 -16.92
C GLY A 188 -11.00 7.95 -16.03
N GLY A 189 -10.94 8.47 -14.80
CA GLY A 189 -11.97 8.73 -13.83
C GLY A 189 -13.25 7.90 -13.82
N GLY A 190 -13.22 6.63 -14.17
CA GLY A 190 -14.38 5.75 -14.06
C GLY A 190 -14.66 5.45 -12.59
N ILE A 191 -15.90 5.75 -12.14
CA ILE A 191 -16.35 5.41 -10.79
C ILE A 191 -16.71 3.95 -10.77
N VAL A 192 -16.02 3.16 -9.95
CA VAL A 192 -16.36 1.76 -9.69
C VAL A 192 -17.06 1.68 -8.34
N MET A 193 -18.21 1.00 -8.28
CA MET A 193 -18.95 0.74 -7.04
C MET A 193 -18.74 -0.72 -6.62
N GLU A 194 -18.17 -0.94 -5.44
CA GLU A 194 -18.01 -2.24 -4.81
C GLU A 194 -18.85 -2.28 -3.51
N GLY A 195 -20.09 -2.70 -3.63
CA GLY A 195 -21.05 -2.55 -2.54
C GLY A 195 -21.28 -1.07 -2.19
N ARG A 196 -21.03 -0.69 -0.92
CA ARG A 196 -21.13 0.71 -0.48
C ARG A 196 -19.90 1.57 -0.85
N TRP A 197 -18.79 0.94 -1.29
CA TRP A 197 -17.55 1.62 -1.56
C TRP A 197 -17.48 2.13 -3.00
N MET A 198 -17.22 3.41 -3.15
CA MET A 198 -16.90 4.04 -4.41
C MET A 198 -15.37 4.09 -4.59
N THR A 199 -14.87 3.57 -5.70
CA THR A 199 -13.45 3.61 -6.05
C THR A 199 -13.23 4.55 -7.22
N VAL A 200 -12.28 5.47 -7.10
CA VAL A 200 -11.89 6.42 -8.16
C VAL A 200 -10.37 6.52 -8.20
N ASP A 201 -9.81 6.34 -9.37
CA ASP A 201 -8.38 6.51 -9.60
C ASP A 201 -8.07 7.94 -10.06
N VAL A 202 -7.06 8.54 -9.45
CA VAL A 202 -6.45 9.81 -9.86
C VAL A 202 -4.94 9.60 -10.02
N PRO A 203 -4.20 10.50 -10.67
CA PRO A 203 -2.76 10.33 -10.84
C PRO A 203 -2.05 10.07 -9.51
N GLY A 204 -1.37 8.92 -9.40
CA GLY A 204 -0.63 8.49 -8.20
C GLY A 204 -1.46 7.93 -7.06
N TYR A 205 -2.81 8.04 -7.10
CA TYR A 205 -3.66 7.61 -5.98
C TYR A 205 -4.92 6.86 -6.43
N ARG A 206 -5.32 5.91 -5.60
CA ARG A 206 -6.63 5.24 -5.65
C ARG A 206 -7.44 5.62 -4.44
N PHE A 207 -8.52 6.37 -4.65
CA PHE A 207 -9.46 6.69 -3.59
C PHE A 207 -10.54 5.63 -3.48
N LYS A 208 -10.78 5.14 -2.26
CA LYS A 208 -11.92 4.29 -1.90
C LYS A 208 -12.72 5.01 -0.82
N THR A 209 -14.03 5.17 -0.99
CA THR A 209 -14.85 5.88 0.00
C THR A 209 -16.27 5.33 0.08
N ASP A 210 -16.83 5.33 1.29
CA ASP A 210 -18.24 5.05 1.56
C ASP A 210 -19.08 6.32 1.77
N LEU A 211 -18.52 7.49 1.45
CA LEU A 211 -19.28 8.72 1.30
C LEU A 211 -20.39 8.53 0.24
N SER A 212 -21.50 9.25 0.36
CA SER A 212 -22.49 9.27 -0.70
C SER A 212 -21.84 9.63 -2.04
N ARG A 213 -22.40 9.15 -3.14
CA ARG A 213 -21.78 9.33 -4.47
C ARG A 213 -21.43 10.78 -4.78
N SER A 214 -22.34 11.72 -4.49
CA SER A 214 -22.10 13.15 -4.71
C SER A 214 -21.02 13.73 -3.80
N GLN A 215 -21.02 13.37 -2.50
CA GLN A 215 -20.02 13.81 -1.55
C GLN A 215 -18.63 13.23 -1.87
N GLY A 216 -18.56 11.94 -2.19
CA GLY A 216 -17.32 11.28 -2.55
C GLY A 216 -16.72 11.86 -3.84
N GLN A 217 -17.51 12.09 -4.86
CA GLN A 217 -17.06 12.75 -6.09
C GLN A 217 -16.52 14.16 -5.83
N ALA A 218 -17.25 14.96 -5.04
CA ALA A 218 -16.83 16.30 -4.66
C ALA A 218 -15.54 16.27 -3.84
N PHE A 219 -15.44 15.35 -2.85
CA PHE A 219 -14.23 15.15 -2.07
C PHE A 219 -13.02 14.83 -2.97
N ILE A 220 -13.14 13.81 -3.81
CA ILE A 220 -12.03 13.33 -4.65
C ILE A 220 -11.64 14.37 -5.69
N LYS A 221 -12.61 15.06 -6.31
CA LYS A 221 -12.34 16.17 -7.25
C LYS A 221 -11.52 17.28 -6.62
N ASN A 222 -11.81 17.62 -5.36
CA ASN A 222 -11.14 18.72 -4.66
C ASN A 222 -9.79 18.28 -4.07
N THR A 223 -9.66 17.02 -3.65
CA THR A 223 -8.46 16.52 -2.95
C THR A 223 -7.48 15.80 -3.88
N GLY A 224 -7.95 15.16 -4.96
CA GLY A 224 -7.09 14.38 -5.86
C GLY A 224 -5.97 15.20 -6.48
N ARG A 225 -6.27 16.39 -7.00
CA ARG A 225 -5.23 17.30 -7.54
C ARG A 225 -4.30 17.84 -6.44
N LEU A 226 -4.83 18.09 -5.24
CA LEU A 226 -4.01 18.48 -4.11
C LEU A 226 -3.02 17.35 -3.76
N MET A 227 -3.47 16.10 -3.73
CA MET A 227 -2.62 14.96 -3.40
C MET A 227 -1.53 14.72 -4.46
N GLU A 228 -1.85 14.91 -5.73
CA GLU A 228 -0.85 14.91 -6.82
C GLU A 228 0.22 15.99 -6.59
N ALA A 229 -0.19 17.21 -6.29
CA ALA A 229 0.72 18.32 -5.99
C ALA A 229 1.52 18.07 -4.69
N MET A 230 0.92 17.42 -3.69
CA MET A 230 1.62 17.00 -2.47
C MET A 230 2.69 15.95 -2.76
N GLN A 231 2.39 14.94 -3.58
CA GLN A 231 3.39 13.94 -3.97
C GLN A 231 4.58 14.61 -4.69
N ALA A 232 4.31 15.59 -5.55
CA ALA A 232 5.37 16.38 -6.19
C ALA A 232 6.17 17.23 -5.17
N ALA A 233 5.51 17.73 -4.11
CA ALA A 233 6.19 18.41 -3.02
C ALA A 233 7.08 17.44 -2.22
N TYR A 234 6.56 16.28 -1.81
CA TYR A 234 7.35 15.26 -1.10
C TYR A 234 8.63 14.89 -1.87
N ARG A 235 8.51 14.68 -3.19
CA ARG A 235 9.66 14.36 -4.07
C ARG A 235 10.75 15.44 -4.09
N ARG A 236 10.40 16.71 -3.88
CA ARG A 236 11.39 17.82 -3.84
C ARG A 236 12.21 17.80 -2.57
N TYR A 237 11.62 17.41 -1.45
CA TYR A 237 12.27 17.39 -0.13
C TYR A 237 12.92 16.04 0.16
N VAL A 238 12.25 14.96 -0.20
CA VAL A 238 12.71 13.57 -0.02
C VAL A 238 12.64 12.86 -1.37
N PRO A 239 13.69 12.94 -2.21
CA PRO A 239 13.70 12.27 -3.51
C PRO A 239 13.51 10.76 -3.38
N PRO A 240 12.63 10.14 -4.18
CA PRO A 240 12.36 8.71 -4.05
C PRO A 240 13.57 7.89 -4.54
N GLN A 241 13.87 6.83 -3.83
CA GLN A 241 14.91 5.86 -4.17
C GLN A 241 14.37 4.70 -5.03
N LYS A 242 13.05 4.57 -5.10
CA LYS A 242 12.34 3.55 -5.89
C LYS A 242 11.19 4.19 -6.67
N GLU A 243 10.73 3.50 -7.71
CA GLU A 243 9.54 3.92 -8.44
C GLU A 243 8.32 3.82 -7.54
N LEU A 244 7.55 4.90 -7.46
CA LEU A 244 6.34 4.95 -6.64
C LEU A 244 5.19 4.25 -7.37
N GLY A 245 4.53 3.32 -6.68
CA GLY A 245 3.28 2.72 -7.10
C GLY A 245 2.07 3.64 -6.90
N VAL A 246 0.88 3.11 -7.17
CA VAL A 246 -0.38 3.80 -6.86
C VAL A 246 -0.69 3.64 -5.38
N SER A 247 -0.81 4.76 -4.67
CA SER A 247 -1.13 4.80 -3.25
C SER A 247 -2.64 4.72 -3.01
N THR A 248 -3.12 3.83 -2.14
CA THR A 248 -4.54 3.73 -1.80
C THR A 248 -4.89 4.67 -0.65
N VAL A 249 -5.94 5.47 -0.83
CA VAL A 249 -6.52 6.36 0.19
C VAL A 249 -7.96 5.90 0.45
N ARG A 250 -8.25 5.46 1.66
CA ARG A 250 -9.59 5.06 2.09
C ARG A 250 -10.21 6.14 2.95
N VAL A 251 -11.34 6.68 2.50
CA VAL A 251 -12.05 7.78 3.16
C VAL A 251 -13.37 7.28 3.72
N PHE A 252 -13.57 7.46 5.01
CA PHE A 252 -14.75 7.01 5.75
C PHE A 252 -15.73 8.15 5.98
N ALA A 253 -17.01 7.88 5.77
CA ALA A 253 -18.10 8.82 6.00
C ALA A 253 -18.43 8.98 7.49
N THR A 254 -18.20 7.95 8.31
CA THR A 254 -18.59 7.92 9.71
C THR A 254 -17.47 7.47 10.63
N ARG A 255 -17.49 7.97 11.86
CA ARG A 255 -16.58 7.57 12.94
C ARG A 255 -16.68 6.07 13.22
N GLU A 256 -17.88 5.53 13.27
CA GLU A 256 -18.15 4.09 13.49
C GLU A 256 -17.46 3.24 12.41
N GLY A 257 -17.72 3.54 11.12
CA GLY A 257 -17.10 2.80 10.01
C GLY A 257 -15.58 2.90 10.00
N TYR A 258 -15.01 4.06 10.39
CA TYR A 258 -13.58 4.23 10.57
C TYR A 258 -13.03 3.36 11.70
N ASN A 259 -13.67 3.40 12.89
CA ASN A 259 -13.25 2.63 14.05
C ASN A 259 -13.35 1.12 13.83
N ASP A 260 -14.42 0.64 13.21
CA ASP A 260 -14.59 -0.78 12.89
C ASP A 260 -13.50 -1.28 11.94
N TYR A 261 -13.18 -0.46 10.94
CA TYR A 261 -12.11 -0.80 10.01
C TYR A 261 -10.74 -0.79 10.70
N MET A 262 -10.46 0.25 11.50
CA MET A 262 -9.23 0.36 12.28
C MET A 262 -9.03 -0.84 13.19
N LYS A 263 -10.07 -1.21 13.96
CA LYS A 263 -10.02 -2.38 14.85
C LYS A 263 -9.75 -3.69 14.10
N GLY A 264 -10.35 -3.85 12.91
CA GLY A 264 -10.10 -5.01 12.06
C GLY A 264 -8.67 -5.01 11.44
N ALA A 265 -8.15 -3.83 11.15
CA ALA A 265 -6.87 -3.66 10.47
C ALA A 265 -5.66 -3.65 11.42
N THR A 266 -5.79 -3.02 12.59
CA THR A 266 -4.68 -2.81 13.53
C THR A 266 -4.88 -3.47 14.89
N GLY A 267 -6.09 -3.91 15.21
CA GLY A 267 -6.49 -4.39 16.55
C GLY A 267 -6.80 -3.26 17.52
N GLU A 268 -6.60 -2.00 17.15
CA GLU A 268 -6.79 -0.83 18.00
C GLU A 268 -8.02 -0.01 17.61
N SER A 269 -8.58 0.74 18.57
CA SER A 269 -9.66 1.67 18.29
C SER A 269 -9.13 2.95 17.62
N GLY A 270 -9.84 3.43 16.61
CA GLY A 270 -9.57 4.71 15.95
C GLY A 270 -10.08 5.96 16.69
N ASP A 271 -10.57 5.83 17.94
CA ASP A 271 -11.28 6.92 18.65
C ASP A 271 -10.47 8.20 18.81
N ARG A 272 -9.14 8.09 18.92
CA ARG A 272 -8.23 9.21 19.13
C ARG A 272 -7.60 9.76 17.84
N SER A 273 -7.91 9.19 16.70
CA SER A 273 -7.36 9.62 15.40
C SER A 273 -8.45 9.92 14.39
N ILE A 274 -8.12 10.68 13.36
CA ILE A 274 -8.95 10.91 12.18
C ILE A 274 -8.23 10.46 10.90
N GLY A 275 -7.04 9.90 11.03
CA GLY A 275 -6.24 9.33 9.96
C GLY A 275 -5.15 8.42 10.49
N LEU A 276 -4.71 7.51 9.62
CA LEU A 276 -3.61 6.60 9.86
C LEU A 276 -3.06 6.07 8.54
N TRP A 277 -1.75 6.08 8.37
CA TRP A 277 -1.09 5.22 7.40
C TRP A 277 -0.92 3.82 7.99
N SER A 278 -1.48 2.81 7.33
CA SER A 278 -1.33 1.40 7.73
C SER A 278 -0.36 0.68 6.79
N PRO A 279 0.91 0.46 7.18
CA PRO A 279 1.88 -0.25 6.34
C PRO A 279 1.46 -1.69 6.03
N SER A 280 0.80 -2.37 6.99
CA SER A 280 0.35 -3.76 6.83
C SER A 280 -0.80 -3.91 5.82
N HIS A 281 -1.57 -2.87 5.58
CA HIS A 281 -2.67 -2.85 4.62
C HIS A 281 -2.33 -2.01 3.38
N GLU A 282 -1.21 -1.29 3.40
CA GLU A 282 -0.80 -0.34 2.36
C GLU A 282 -1.93 0.64 2.00
N GLU A 283 -2.70 1.05 3.01
CA GLU A 283 -3.80 2.00 2.86
C GLU A 283 -3.63 3.19 3.80
N LEU A 284 -3.85 4.38 3.26
CA LEU A 284 -4.03 5.60 4.03
C LEU A 284 -5.50 5.69 4.41
N LEU A 285 -5.78 5.64 5.71
CA LEU A 285 -7.14 5.69 6.27
C LEU A 285 -7.45 7.10 6.72
N ILE A 286 -8.59 7.66 6.30
CA ILE A 286 -9.01 9.03 6.64
C ILE A 286 -10.50 9.05 7.00
N LEU A 287 -10.84 9.65 8.13
CA LEU A 287 -12.21 10.01 8.47
C LEU A 287 -12.53 11.40 7.90
N ASP A 288 -13.56 11.51 7.07
CA ASP A 288 -14.06 12.81 6.63
C ASP A 288 -14.86 13.48 7.75
N MET A 289 -14.30 14.53 8.33
CA MET A 289 -14.93 15.33 9.40
C MET A 289 -16.00 16.31 8.89
N GLY A 290 -16.34 16.24 7.60
CA GLY A 290 -17.29 17.12 6.96
C GLY A 290 -16.75 18.54 6.71
N ASN A 291 -17.61 19.41 6.20
CA ASN A 291 -17.19 20.75 5.74
C ASN A 291 -16.69 21.66 6.85
N SER A 292 -17.25 21.58 8.06
CA SER A 292 -16.87 22.42 9.22
C SER A 292 -15.44 22.13 9.72
N ALA A 293 -14.95 20.92 9.55
CA ALA A 293 -13.62 20.50 9.96
C ALA A 293 -12.77 19.98 8.78
N ARG A 294 -13.11 20.38 7.55
CA ARG A 294 -12.41 19.97 6.32
C ARG A 294 -10.92 20.26 6.38
N ASN A 295 -10.52 21.35 6.98
CA ASN A 295 -9.12 21.72 7.09
C ASN A 295 -8.34 20.70 7.95
N GLU A 296 -8.93 20.21 9.04
CA GLU A 296 -8.31 19.19 9.90
C GLU A 296 -8.20 17.84 9.15
N THR A 297 -9.27 17.43 8.44
CA THR A 297 -9.20 16.24 7.55
C THR A 297 -8.04 16.36 6.55
N LEU A 298 -7.89 17.52 5.91
CA LEU A 298 -6.83 17.73 4.91
C LEU A 298 -5.44 17.81 5.53
N LYS A 299 -5.30 18.40 6.73
CA LYS A 299 -4.03 18.41 7.48
C LYS A 299 -3.59 17.00 7.80
N THR A 300 -4.47 16.21 8.41
CA THR A 300 -4.19 14.81 8.72
C THR A 300 -3.89 13.99 7.47
N MET A 301 -4.67 14.17 6.40
CA MET A 301 -4.43 13.44 5.16
C MET A 301 -3.04 13.73 4.57
N ARG A 302 -2.55 14.97 4.65
CA ARG A 302 -1.20 15.32 4.19
C ARG A 302 -0.12 14.72 5.08
N HIS A 303 -0.33 14.71 6.40
CA HIS A 303 0.55 14.08 7.37
C HIS A 303 0.72 12.58 7.06
N GLU A 304 -0.38 11.86 7.03
CA GLU A 304 -0.40 10.40 6.79
C GLU A 304 0.05 10.03 5.37
N ALA A 305 -0.25 10.88 4.38
CA ALA A 305 0.23 10.66 3.02
C ALA A 305 1.74 10.83 2.87
N PHE A 306 2.38 11.60 3.75
CA PHE A 306 3.83 11.64 3.79
C PHE A 306 4.41 10.32 4.30
N HIS A 307 3.84 9.73 5.36
CA HIS A 307 4.26 8.39 5.83
C HIS A 307 4.11 7.33 4.73
N GLN A 308 2.98 7.35 4.01
CA GLN A 308 2.75 6.47 2.86
C GLN A 308 3.78 6.71 1.75
N TYR A 309 4.05 7.97 1.42
CA TYR A 309 5.05 8.34 0.44
C TYR A 309 6.44 7.83 0.83
N LEU A 310 6.86 8.09 2.06
CA LEU A 310 8.17 7.71 2.58
C LEU A 310 8.37 6.20 2.55
N PHE A 311 7.35 5.44 2.95
CA PHE A 311 7.34 3.99 2.90
C PHE A 311 7.64 3.46 1.48
N TYR A 312 6.95 3.97 0.46
CA TYR A 312 7.21 3.54 -0.92
C TYR A 312 8.51 4.11 -1.48
N ALA A 313 8.82 5.36 -1.17
CA ALA A 313 9.99 6.05 -1.70
C ALA A 313 11.32 5.42 -1.25
N THR A 314 11.34 4.80 -0.06
CA THR A 314 12.53 4.19 0.54
C THR A 314 12.48 2.67 0.60
N GLY A 315 11.36 2.06 0.17
CA GLY A 315 11.20 0.61 0.12
C GLY A 315 11.06 -0.05 1.49
N ASN A 316 10.19 0.48 2.33
CA ASN A 316 9.85 0.01 3.67
C ASN A 316 10.95 0.22 4.73
N GLY A 317 11.88 1.11 4.49
CA GLY A 317 12.94 1.45 5.44
C GLY A 317 12.35 1.96 6.77
N ARG A 318 12.97 1.56 7.89
CA ARG A 318 12.68 2.16 9.18
C ARG A 318 13.39 3.50 9.29
N HIS A 319 12.64 4.56 9.53
CA HIS A 319 13.18 5.90 9.67
C HIS A 319 13.19 6.33 11.14
N ALA A 320 14.20 7.14 11.50
CA ALA A 320 14.20 7.80 12.80
C ALA A 320 12.93 8.66 12.97
N MET A 321 12.40 8.70 14.19
CA MET A 321 11.12 9.34 14.48
C MET A 321 11.14 10.84 14.17
N TRP A 322 12.26 11.52 14.46
CA TRP A 322 12.40 12.93 14.11
C TRP A 322 12.26 13.21 12.61
N PHE A 323 12.80 12.30 11.77
CA PHE A 323 12.73 12.43 10.32
C PHE A 323 11.32 12.15 9.82
N ASN A 324 10.74 11.03 10.25
CA ASN A 324 9.43 10.56 9.79
C ASN A 324 8.32 11.51 10.24
N GLU A 325 8.18 11.73 11.55
CA GLU A 325 7.14 12.60 12.13
C GLU A 325 7.41 14.08 11.87
N GLY A 326 8.67 14.47 11.90
CA GLY A 326 9.05 15.86 11.63
C GLY A 326 8.66 16.33 10.23
N HIS A 327 8.93 15.52 9.21
CA HIS A 327 8.50 15.82 7.83
C HIS A 327 6.98 15.71 7.67
N ALA A 328 6.33 14.70 8.26
CA ALA A 328 4.88 14.61 8.23
C ALA A 328 4.22 15.89 8.78
N CYS A 329 4.71 16.38 9.91
CA CYS A 329 4.30 17.66 10.49
C CYS A 329 4.64 18.88 9.63
N PHE A 330 5.80 18.86 8.97
CA PHE A 330 6.24 19.94 8.07
C PHE A 330 5.28 20.11 6.87
N PHE A 331 4.69 19.01 6.39
CA PHE A 331 3.72 19.04 5.30
C PHE A 331 2.27 19.27 5.71
N GLU A 332 1.95 19.38 6.98
CA GLU A 332 0.57 19.69 7.42
C GLU A 332 0.12 21.09 6.97
N ASN A 333 1.03 22.07 6.99
CA ASN A 333 0.73 23.45 6.64
C ASN A 333 1.28 23.79 5.26
N ILE A 334 0.35 24.05 4.35
CA ILE A 334 0.66 24.35 2.96
C ILE A 334 -0.21 25.50 2.42
N SER A 335 0.31 26.20 1.41
CA SER A 335 -0.46 26.98 0.47
C SER A 335 -0.55 26.22 -0.87
N TYR A 336 -1.76 26.02 -1.37
CA TYR A 336 -2.01 25.31 -2.61
C TYR A 336 -2.51 26.24 -3.70
N ASP A 337 -1.74 26.38 -4.77
CA ASP A 337 -2.14 27.07 -5.99
C ASP A 337 -2.80 26.08 -6.95
N ALA A 338 -4.13 26.06 -6.97
CA ALA A 338 -4.92 25.15 -7.81
C ALA A 338 -4.76 25.40 -9.33
N LYS A 339 -4.36 26.62 -9.74
CA LYS A 339 -4.14 26.93 -11.17
C LYS A 339 -2.86 26.29 -11.67
N LYS A 340 -1.80 26.34 -10.85
CA LYS A 340 -0.47 25.79 -11.17
C LYS A 340 -0.32 24.33 -10.74
N ASN A 341 -1.29 23.77 -10.02
CA ASN A 341 -1.20 22.48 -9.32
C ASN A 341 0.09 22.39 -8.49
N TYR A 342 0.35 23.40 -7.68
CA TYR A 342 1.61 23.57 -6.96
C TYR A 342 1.39 23.81 -5.49
N VAL A 343 2.21 23.15 -4.66
CA VAL A 343 2.23 23.28 -3.21
C VAL A 343 3.49 24.01 -2.76
N ARG A 344 3.30 24.98 -1.87
CA ARG A 344 4.34 25.66 -1.10
C ARG A 344 4.11 25.40 0.38
N ILE A 345 5.17 25.12 1.13
CA ILE A 345 5.09 25.08 2.59
C ILE A 345 4.70 26.46 3.07
N TRP A 346 3.70 26.50 3.94
CA TRP A 346 3.18 27.74 4.51
C TRP A 346 3.75 27.96 5.90
N ASP A 347 4.43 29.08 6.07
CA ASP A 347 5.05 29.47 7.35
C ASP A 347 4.07 30.39 8.09
N ASP A 348 3.09 29.81 8.79
CA ASP A 348 2.16 30.56 9.64
C ASP A 348 2.67 30.57 11.09
N PRO A 349 3.17 31.71 11.59
CA PRO A 349 3.67 31.81 12.99
C PRO A 349 2.58 31.60 14.05
N LYS A 350 1.31 31.66 13.65
CA LYS A 350 0.16 31.42 14.56
C LYS A 350 -0.23 29.94 14.61
N ASP A 351 0.32 29.10 13.70
CA ASP A 351 0.05 27.67 13.80
C ASP A 351 0.61 27.08 15.09
N ARG A 352 -0.02 25.99 15.53
CA ARG A 352 0.23 25.39 16.86
C ARG A 352 1.72 25.12 17.13
N ARG A 353 2.44 24.56 16.15
CA ARG A 353 3.85 24.15 16.34
C ARG A 353 4.81 25.34 16.34
N PRO A 354 4.85 26.22 15.33
CA PRO A 354 5.70 27.40 15.40
C PRO A 354 5.39 28.29 16.60
N ALA A 355 4.11 28.45 16.97
CA ALA A 355 3.73 29.23 18.16
C ALA A 355 4.22 28.58 19.47
N ALA A 356 4.21 27.25 19.59
CA ALA A 356 4.73 26.55 20.76
C ALA A 356 6.26 26.71 20.86
N VAL A 357 6.98 26.51 19.77
CA VAL A 357 8.44 26.66 19.72
C VAL A 357 8.85 28.12 20.02
N ALA A 358 8.17 29.10 19.43
CA ALA A 358 8.45 30.51 19.67
C ALA A 358 8.17 30.99 21.13
N ARG A 359 7.24 30.31 21.82
CA ARG A 359 6.91 30.61 23.21
C ARG A 359 7.97 30.16 24.19
N ASP A 360 8.65 29.04 23.92
CA ASP A 360 9.68 28.47 24.80
C ASP A 360 10.83 27.85 23.97
N PRO A 361 11.64 28.71 23.34
CA PRO A 361 12.68 28.23 22.42
C PRO A 361 13.78 27.42 23.10
N GLU A 362 14.09 27.70 24.36
CA GLU A 362 15.11 26.95 25.11
C GLU A 362 14.68 25.53 25.40
N ARG A 363 13.43 25.34 25.82
CA ARG A 363 12.84 24.02 26.02
C ARG A 363 12.84 23.20 24.70
N TYR A 364 12.39 23.81 23.61
CA TYR A 364 12.33 23.12 22.33
C TYR A 364 13.72 22.85 21.73
N ALA A 365 14.72 23.69 22.00
CA ALA A 365 16.10 23.42 21.63
C ALA A 365 16.67 22.18 22.36
N LYS A 366 16.30 21.99 23.64
CA LYS A 366 16.64 20.76 24.38
C LYS A 366 15.90 19.54 23.82
N LEU A 367 14.58 19.63 23.69
CA LEU A 367 13.76 18.54 23.13
C LEU A 367 14.19 18.16 21.71
N ALA A 368 14.63 19.12 20.89
CA ALA A 368 15.14 18.86 19.55
C ALA A 368 16.38 17.95 19.55
N LYS A 369 17.25 18.07 20.55
CA LYS A 369 18.39 17.17 20.73
C LYS A 369 17.94 15.77 21.14
N ASP A 370 16.97 15.68 22.06
CA ASP A 370 16.47 14.43 22.57
C ASP A 370 15.76 13.61 21.48
N VAL A 371 14.87 14.24 20.68
CA VAL A 371 14.08 13.55 19.64
C VAL A 371 14.92 12.94 18.52
N LEU A 372 16.18 13.39 18.33
CA LEU A 372 17.08 12.80 17.34
C LEU A 372 17.38 11.31 17.60
N PHE A 373 17.29 10.88 18.86
CA PHE A 373 17.73 9.56 19.30
C PHE A 373 16.59 8.70 19.86
N LEU A 374 15.35 9.21 19.92
CA LEU A 374 14.23 8.43 20.45
C LEU A 374 13.88 7.25 19.52
N SER A 375 13.69 6.09 20.14
CA SER A 375 13.02 4.96 19.49
C SER A 375 11.55 5.26 19.22
N HIS A 376 10.87 4.38 18.48
CA HIS A 376 9.44 4.49 18.24
C HIS A 376 8.63 4.48 19.55
N GLU A 377 8.94 3.53 20.45
CA GLU A 377 8.27 3.40 21.73
C GLU A 377 8.45 4.66 22.59
N GLU A 378 9.67 5.14 22.73
CA GLU A 378 10.00 6.33 23.54
C GLU A 378 9.36 7.60 22.97
N PHE A 379 9.21 7.69 21.63
CA PHE A 379 8.57 8.86 21.00
C PHE A 379 7.08 8.99 21.38
N TYR A 380 6.37 7.87 21.54
CA TYR A 380 4.94 7.84 21.89
C TYR A 380 4.65 7.59 23.37
N GLU A 381 5.67 7.37 24.18
CA GLU A 381 5.53 7.16 25.63
C GLU A 381 5.12 8.46 26.36
N GLY A 382 4.35 8.32 27.43
CA GLY A 382 3.98 9.43 28.30
C GLY A 382 2.63 10.06 28.01
N THR A 383 2.47 11.30 28.44
CA THR A 383 1.21 12.06 28.30
C THR A 383 1.02 12.58 26.88
N LEU A 384 -0.23 12.85 26.50
CA LEU A 384 -0.55 13.46 25.21
C LEU A 384 0.19 14.80 24.99
N GLN A 385 0.43 15.55 26.07
CA GLN A 385 1.18 16.81 26.01
C GLN A 385 2.65 16.54 25.63
N GLU A 386 3.31 15.61 26.29
CA GLU A 386 4.71 15.24 26.01
C GLU A 386 4.88 14.74 24.59
N VAL A 387 3.97 13.88 24.11
CA VAL A 387 3.97 13.41 22.73
C VAL A 387 3.81 14.58 21.75
N ASN A 388 2.87 15.51 21.98
CA ASN A 388 2.69 16.70 21.15
C ASN A 388 3.92 17.62 21.14
N GLU A 389 4.65 17.70 22.25
CA GLU A 389 5.91 18.45 22.35
C GLU A 389 7.01 17.80 21.51
N ARG A 390 7.12 16.45 21.52
CA ARG A 390 8.05 15.70 20.63
C ARG A 390 7.73 15.90 19.15
N TYR A 391 6.45 15.88 18.78
CA TYR A 391 6.03 16.26 17.42
C TYR A 391 6.47 17.68 17.04
N SER A 392 6.33 18.63 17.95
CA SER A 392 6.73 20.02 17.70
C SER A 392 8.25 20.16 17.62
N ALA A 393 9.00 19.42 18.44
CA ALA A 393 10.45 19.39 18.41
C ALA A 393 10.96 18.72 17.11
N ALA A 394 10.39 17.59 16.70
CA ALA A 394 10.72 16.92 15.44
C ALA A 394 10.43 17.81 14.22
N TRP A 395 9.28 18.51 14.23
CA TRP A 395 8.95 19.53 13.24
C TRP A 395 10.00 20.63 13.19
N ALA A 396 10.44 21.14 14.37
CA ALA A 396 11.43 22.22 14.45
C ALA A 396 12.79 21.81 13.87
N VAL A 397 13.22 20.55 14.11
CA VAL A 397 14.45 20.00 13.51
C VAL A 397 14.34 20.00 11.97
N VAL A 398 13.26 19.46 11.41
CA VAL A 398 13.05 19.41 9.96
C VAL A 398 12.93 20.83 9.39
N TYR A 399 12.17 21.71 10.06
CA TYR A 399 12.03 23.10 9.62
C TYR A 399 13.38 23.83 9.61
N PHE A 400 14.21 23.64 10.62
CA PHE A 400 15.56 24.19 10.65
C PHE A 400 16.42 23.69 9.47
N LEU A 401 16.44 22.38 9.23
CA LEU A 401 17.22 21.79 8.16
C LEU A 401 16.72 22.19 6.77
N GLU A 402 15.43 22.30 6.55
CA GLU A 402 14.82 22.58 5.25
C GLU A 402 14.68 24.09 4.95
N LYS A 403 14.56 24.93 5.97
CA LYS A 403 14.31 26.37 5.82
C LYS A 403 15.40 27.23 6.46
N GLY A 404 15.83 26.92 7.68
CA GLY A 404 16.85 27.67 8.40
C GLY A 404 18.21 27.57 7.72
N VAL A 405 18.69 26.35 7.49
CA VAL A 405 20.00 26.11 6.88
C VAL A 405 20.16 26.80 5.52
N PRO A 406 19.21 26.70 4.56
CA PRO A 406 19.34 27.43 3.28
C PRO A 406 19.24 28.95 3.41
N SER A 407 18.63 29.46 4.49
CA SER A 407 18.36 30.90 4.65
C SER A 407 19.50 31.67 5.34
N PHE A 408 20.34 30.97 6.12
CA PHE A 408 21.36 31.61 6.93
C PHE A 408 22.74 30.97 6.74
N LYS A 409 23.75 31.79 6.36
CA LYS A 409 25.10 31.31 6.04
C LYS A 409 25.83 30.66 7.21
N GLU A 410 25.54 31.10 8.43
CA GLU A 410 26.10 30.54 9.67
C GLU A 410 25.75 29.09 9.91
N PHE A 411 24.71 28.57 9.23
CA PHE A 411 24.28 27.16 9.33
C PHE A 411 24.74 26.29 8.15
N ALA A 412 25.64 26.80 7.30
CA ALA A 412 26.08 26.09 6.10
C ALA A 412 26.70 24.71 6.39
N GLU A 413 27.24 24.47 7.57
CA GLU A 413 27.78 23.18 8.01
C GLU A 413 26.71 22.06 8.07
N TYR A 414 25.44 22.40 8.19
CA TYR A 414 24.32 21.45 8.23
C TYR A 414 23.70 21.17 6.86
N ALA A 415 24.18 21.80 5.79
CA ALA A 415 23.55 21.75 4.45
C ALA A 415 23.44 20.33 3.85
N GLY A 416 24.29 19.39 4.29
CA GLY A 416 24.29 18.00 3.82
C GLY A 416 23.57 16.99 4.70
N VAL A 417 23.04 17.39 5.86
CA VAL A 417 22.53 16.44 6.88
C VAL A 417 21.42 15.55 6.37
N LEU A 418 20.40 16.11 5.71
CA LEU A 418 19.27 15.33 5.20
C LEU A 418 19.69 14.36 4.09
N GLN A 419 20.57 14.80 3.20
CA GLN A 419 21.10 13.96 2.12
C GLN A 419 21.96 12.81 2.66
N ALA A 420 22.81 13.11 3.66
CA ALA A 420 23.60 12.09 4.34
C ALA A 420 22.74 11.07 5.08
N TYR A 421 21.69 11.54 5.77
CA TYR A 421 20.72 10.66 6.41
C TYR A 421 20.05 9.71 5.41
N LEU A 422 19.53 10.26 4.29
CA LEU A 422 18.88 9.46 3.25
C LEU A 422 19.87 8.49 2.55
N ALA A 423 21.12 8.87 2.39
CA ALA A 423 22.16 7.99 1.86
C ALA A 423 22.43 6.82 2.81
N ALA A 424 22.61 7.10 4.10
CA ALA A 424 22.83 6.06 5.12
C ALA A 424 21.66 5.04 5.21
N MET A 425 20.42 5.49 4.93
CA MET A 425 19.25 4.60 4.92
C MET A 425 19.15 3.69 3.70
N LYS A 426 19.98 3.90 2.66
CA LYS A 426 20.03 3.00 1.48
C LYS A 426 20.86 1.76 1.74
N ASP A 427 21.86 1.89 2.60
CA ASP A 427 22.91 0.89 2.79
C ASP A 427 22.63 -0.03 3.99
N GLY A 428 21.53 0.17 4.71
CA GLY A 428 21.04 -0.61 5.86
C GLY A 428 19.71 -1.25 5.63
#